data_c86fd138c07a861930f934b1452410d0
#
_entry.id   c86fd138c07a861930f934b1452410d0
#
_cell.length_a   1.000
_cell.length_b   1.000
_cell.length_c   1.000
_cell.angle_alpha   90.00
_cell.angle_beta   90.00
_cell.angle_gamma   90.00
#
_symmetry.space_group_name_H-M   'P 1'
#
loop_
_entity.id
_entity.type
_entity.pdbx_description
1 polymer ?
#
loop_
_entity_poly.entity_id
_entity_poly.type
_entity_poly.pdbx_seq_one_letter_code
_entity_poly.pdbx_strand_id
1 'polypeptide(L)'
;MPELGASGKTEQAGGLLAQRRYNAGTAALGTVALTGSLAASMAEEFLVNITPQETRVAVIENGVLQELAIERTRNRGLVGNIYLGKINRVLPGMGAAFLDIGLDRTAFLHVSDIAAASRRAEESGHEVSIEQAVREGETLVVQVTKDPLGTKGARLTTYISVPSRYLVFMPGSSTVGISQRIEDDGERSRLRDLIVSLQPDLRPLDDLAATADLTRHTDSSADVGGYIARTAAEGVSSSELAADMAFLNRLWLSIQERLAVARAPAVVHEDLPLVLRTIRDVAAASVEKIRIDSNENYIKVCEFAAEFTPELVARIEHYPGERPILDLYSTEDEIHRALQRKVELKSGGHLIIDQTEAMTTIDVNTGGFVGHRNLEETIFKTNLEAAQAIARQLRLRNLGGIIIIDFIDMTELEHQRQVMRALEKSLERDHSKITVSELTSLGLVQITRKRTRESLEHVLCETCPTCEGRGSIKTAESVCFEIFREILREARQFEAQSLLVVSSQEVVDRLHDEESTSIAELEEFIGIPIRFQVESAYTQEQYDVVLL
;
A
#
# COMPACT_ATOMS: atom_id res chain seq x y z
N MET A 1 50.53 27.03 -43.95
CA MET A 1 50.78 27.63 -45.29
C MET A 1 50.81 26.53 -46.33
N PRO A 2 50.29 26.71 -47.53
CA PRO A 2 49.27 27.69 -48.02
C PRO A 2 48.00 26.99 -48.47
N GLU A 3 46.85 27.62 -48.48
CA GLU A 3 46.23 28.54 -49.41
C GLU A 3 45.34 27.95 -50.49
N LEU A 4 44.19 28.53 -50.54
CA LEU A 4 43.37 29.03 -51.66
C LEU A 4 42.56 27.97 -52.43
N GLY A 5 41.31 28.22 -52.80
CA GLY A 5 40.45 29.36 -53.04
C GLY A 5 39.17 28.82 -53.64
N ALA A 6 38.06 29.41 -53.37
CA ALA A 6 37.33 30.45 -54.04
C ALA A 6 36.39 30.01 -55.18
N SER A 7 35.18 30.48 -55.05
CA SER A 7 34.23 31.02 -56.04
C SER A 7 33.44 30.01 -56.88
N GLY A 8 32.20 30.24 -57.19
CA GLY A 8 31.30 31.35 -57.31
C GLY A 8 29.91 30.88 -57.73
N LYS A 9 28.91 31.71 -57.35
CA LYS A 9 27.91 32.40 -58.22
C LYS A 9 27.05 31.53 -59.15
N THR A 10 25.79 31.69 -59.03
CA THR A 10 24.67 32.52 -59.45
C THR A 10 23.70 31.63 -60.24
N GLU A 11 22.44 31.77 -60.21
CA GLU A 11 21.39 32.68 -60.63
C GLU A 11 20.03 32.04 -60.38
N GLN A 12 19.09 32.65 -59.71
CA GLN A 12 18.01 33.52 -60.19
C GLN A 12 16.90 32.85 -61.01
N ALA A 13 15.72 33.20 -60.58
CA ALA A 13 14.42 33.46 -61.23
C ALA A 13 13.35 32.38 -60.90
N GLY A 14 12.13 32.67 -60.48
CA GLY A 14 11.29 33.85 -60.56
C GLY A 14 9.86 33.38 -60.75
N GLY A 15 8.87 34.10 -60.20
CA GLY A 15 7.50 33.97 -60.64
C GLY A 15 6.48 33.78 -59.52
N LEU A 16 5.98 34.84 -58.93
CA LEU A 16 4.75 35.62 -59.24
C LEU A 16 3.42 34.98 -58.83
N LEU A 17 2.88 35.49 -57.71
CA LEU A 17 1.52 36.07 -57.51
C LEU A 17 0.28 35.32 -58.04
N ALA A 18 -0.61 34.99 -57.10
CA ALA A 18 -2.05 35.26 -57.27
C ALA A 18 -2.74 35.47 -55.91
N GLN A 19 -2.99 36.73 -55.59
CA GLN A 19 -3.99 37.16 -54.61
C GLN A 19 -5.40 36.90 -55.18
N ARG A 20 -6.28 36.31 -54.39
CA ARG A 20 -7.72 36.53 -54.52
C ARG A 20 -8.34 36.78 -53.17
N ARG A 21 -8.78 38.02 -52.96
CA ARG A 21 -9.75 38.48 -51.96
C ARG A 21 -11.10 37.86 -52.28
N TYR A 22 -11.83 37.41 -51.26
CA TYR A 22 -13.29 37.49 -51.24
C TYR A 22 -13.80 37.87 -49.85
N ASN A 23 -14.79 38.75 -49.88
CA ASN A 23 -15.36 39.57 -48.82
C ASN A 23 -16.27 38.78 -47.85
N ALA A 24 -16.26 39.22 -46.61
CA ALA A 24 -17.34 39.54 -45.68
C ALA A 24 -18.72 38.86 -45.87
N GLY A 25 -19.08 38.08 -44.82
CA GLY A 25 -20.45 37.73 -44.49
C GLY A 25 -20.55 37.57 -42.98
N THR A 26 -21.06 38.63 -42.34
CA THR A 26 -21.46 38.68 -40.93
C THR A 26 -22.63 37.75 -40.69
N ALA A 27 -22.42 36.73 -39.83
CA ALA A 27 -23.51 36.05 -39.11
C ALA A 27 -23.09 35.84 -37.68
N ALA A 28 -23.77 36.53 -36.79
CA ALA A 28 -23.71 36.34 -35.35
C ALA A 28 -24.17 34.93 -35.00
N LEU A 29 -23.30 34.13 -34.43
CA LEU A 29 -23.67 32.87 -33.75
C LEU A 29 -23.11 32.92 -32.34
N GLY A 30 -24.03 32.68 -31.41
CA GLY A 30 -23.87 32.81 -29.98
C GLY A 30 -22.66 32.06 -29.41
N THR A 31 -21.98 32.75 -28.53
CA THR A 31 -20.95 32.22 -27.65
C THR A 31 -21.62 31.26 -26.66
N VAL A 32 -21.65 29.97 -26.97
CA VAL A 32 -21.88 28.96 -25.98
C VAL A 32 -20.55 28.82 -25.24
N ALA A 33 -20.50 29.33 -24.01
CA ALA A 33 -19.41 29.11 -23.09
C ALA A 33 -19.41 27.61 -22.72
N LEU A 34 -18.56 26.84 -23.39
CA LEU A 34 -18.14 25.52 -22.94
C LEU A 34 -17.13 25.73 -21.81
N THR A 35 -17.66 25.97 -20.60
CA THR A 35 -16.93 25.78 -19.37
C THR A 35 -17.00 24.30 -19.00
N GLY A 36 -16.44 23.45 -19.84
CA GLY A 36 -16.05 22.10 -19.47
C GLY A 36 -14.61 22.17 -18.99
N SER A 37 -14.37 22.08 -17.71
CA SER A 37 -13.07 21.76 -17.15
C SER A 37 -12.64 20.42 -17.74
N LEU A 38 -11.84 20.45 -18.81
CA LEU A 38 -11.01 19.33 -19.21
C LEU A 38 -9.94 19.20 -18.12
N ALA A 39 -10.26 18.52 -17.02
CA ALA A 39 -9.25 17.82 -16.25
C ALA A 39 -8.60 16.87 -17.27
N ALA A 40 -7.40 17.19 -17.70
CA ALA A 40 -6.61 16.30 -18.54
C ALA A 40 -6.48 15.00 -17.74
N SER A 41 -7.23 13.97 -18.13
CA SER A 41 -7.11 12.62 -17.60
C SER A 41 -5.67 12.22 -17.90
N MET A 42 -4.85 12.14 -16.87
CA MET A 42 -3.47 11.65 -17.01
C MET A 42 -3.58 10.16 -17.37
N ALA A 43 -3.04 9.81 -18.52
CA ALA A 43 -3.07 8.45 -19.01
C ALA A 43 -2.17 7.56 -18.15
N GLU A 44 -2.75 6.49 -17.60
CA GLU A 44 -2.07 5.48 -16.79
C GLU A 44 -1.68 4.30 -17.68
N GLU A 45 -0.47 3.84 -17.56
CA GLU A 45 0.01 2.61 -18.17
C GLU A 45 0.33 1.57 -17.08
N PHE A 46 -0.14 0.34 -17.30
CA PHE A 46 0.11 -0.79 -16.40
C PHE A 46 1.16 -1.71 -17.02
N LEU A 47 2.22 -1.99 -16.27
CA LEU A 47 3.22 -2.99 -16.61
C LEU A 47 3.04 -4.20 -15.71
N VAL A 48 2.77 -5.34 -16.31
CA VAL A 48 2.51 -6.61 -15.61
C VAL A 48 3.63 -7.58 -15.92
N ASN A 49 4.46 -7.88 -14.91
CA ASN A 49 5.50 -8.88 -14.97
C ASN A 49 5.07 -10.13 -14.21
N ILE A 50 5.09 -11.29 -14.86
CA ILE A 50 4.63 -12.55 -14.29
C ILE A 50 5.70 -13.61 -14.43
N THR A 51 6.20 -14.06 -13.27
CA THR A 51 7.06 -15.23 -13.14
C THR A 51 6.32 -16.33 -12.37
N PRO A 52 6.78 -17.59 -12.40
CA PRO A 52 6.15 -18.67 -11.62
C PRO A 52 6.15 -18.39 -10.09
N GLN A 53 7.07 -17.57 -9.60
CA GLN A 53 7.25 -17.31 -8.19
C GLN A 53 6.62 -16.01 -7.71
N GLU A 54 6.53 -15.01 -8.62
CA GLU A 54 6.13 -13.66 -8.25
C GLU A 54 5.42 -12.96 -9.42
N THR A 55 4.39 -12.21 -9.11
CA THR A 55 3.70 -11.30 -10.03
C THR A 55 3.88 -9.87 -9.54
N ARG A 56 4.29 -8.97 -10.42
CA ARG A 56 4.42 -7.53 -10.17
C ARG A 56 3.51 -6.75 -11.11
N VAL A 57 2.80 -5.78 -10.57
CA VAL A 57 2.00 -4.83 -11.34
C VAL A 57 2.47 -3.43 -10.99
N ALA A 58 3.04 -2.74 -11.96
CA ALA A 58 3.50 -1.37 -11.85
C ALA A 58 2.53 -0.41 -12.56
N VAL A 59 2.17 0.68 -11.90
CA VAL A 59 1.34 1.76 -12.47
C VAL A 59 2.25 2.93 -12.81
N ILE A 60 2.26 3.30 -14.09
CA ILE A 60 3.08 4.37 -14.64
C ILE A 60 2.19 5.54 -15.03
N GLU A 61 2.45 6.72 -14.54
CA GLU A 61 1.82 7.98 -14.96
C GLU A 61 2.89 8.89 -15.58
N ASN A 62 2.69 9.32 -16.82
CA ASN A 62 3.65 10.18 -17.55
C ASN A 62 5.09 9.64 -17.56
N GLY A 63 5.26 8.34 -17.70
CA GLY A 63 6.57 7.68 -17.71
C GLY A 63 7.25 7.56 -16.35
N VAL A 64 6.53 7.79 -15.24
CA VAL A 64 7.06 7.72 -13.87
C VAL A 64 6.26 6.70 -13.06
N LEU A 65 6.94 5.82 -12.35
CA LEU A 65 6.33 4.83 -11.47
C LEU A 65 5.60 5.51 -10.30
N GLN A 66 4.31 5.20 -10.14
CA GLN A 66 3.44 5.74 -9.10
C GLN A 66 3.06 4.71 -8.05
N GLU A 67 2.79 3.48 -8.49
CA GLU A 67 2.41 2.38 -7.60
C GLU A 67 3.07 1.08 -8.04
N LEU A 68 3.38 0.24 -7.07
CA LEU A 68 3.86 -1.11 -7.29
C LEU A 68 3.07 -2.07 -6.40
N ALA A 69 2.52 -3.11 -7.00
CA ALA A 69 1.93 -4.22 -6.27
C ALA A 69 2.72 -5.50 -6.57
N ILE A 70 3.04 -6.25 -5.54
CA ILE A 70 3.79 -7.51 -5.61
C ILE A 70 2.97 -8.61 -4.96
N GLU A 71 2.84 -9.75 -5.63
CA GLU A 71 2.21 -10.95 -5.10
C GLU A 71 3.12 -12.14 -5.35
N ARG A 72 3.55 -12.80 -4.27
CA ARG A 72 4.40 -13.99 -4.33
C ARG A 72 3.54 -15.24 -4.24
N THR A 73 3.81 -16.23 -5.08
CA THR A 73 3.02 -17.48 -5.13
C THR A 73 2.99 -18.21 -3.79
N ARG A 74 4.11 -18.18 -3.03
CA ARG A 74 4.19 -18.81 -1.71
C ARG A 74 3.51 -18.02 -0.58
N ASN A 75 3.40 -16.68 -0.74
CA ASN A 75 2.85 -15.77 0.24
C ASN A 75 1.73 -14.93 -0.39
N ARG A 76 0.81 -15.63 -1.10
CA ARG A 76 -0.35 -14.97 -1.66
C ARG A 76 -1.21 -14.40 -0.54
N GLY A 77 -1.62 -13.14 -0.65
CA GLY A 77 -2.53 -12.52 0.31
C GLY A 77 -3.82 -13.31 0.47
N LEU A 78 -4.28 -13.45 1.68
CA LEU A 78 -5.47 -14.22 2.04
C LEU A 78 -6.71 -13.34 2.15
N VAL A 79 -6.53 -12.01 2.15
CA VAL A 79 -7.65 -11.04 2.25
C VAL A 79 -8.65 -11.28 1.12
N GLY A 80 -9.93 -11.43 1.51
CA GLY A 80 -11.02 -11.75 0.59
C GLY A 80 -11.35 -13.24 0.52
N ASN A 81 -10.41 -14.13 0.83
CA ASN A 81 -10.65 -15.57 0.83
C ASN A 81 -11.69 -15.96 1.88
N ILE A 82 -12.55 -16.92 1.53
CA ILE A 82 -13.60 -17.45 2.40
C ILE A 82 -13.23 -18.88 2.80
N TYR A 83 -13.32 -19.14 4.10
CA TYR A 83 -13.01 -20.44 4.69
C TYR A 83 -14.21 -20.98 5.48
N LEU A 84 -14.31 -22.29 5.53
CA LEU A 84 -15.04 -22.98 6.57
C LEU A 84 -14.05 -23.28 7.71
N GLY A 85 -14.06 -22.46 8.76
CA GLY A 85 -13.15 -22.55 9.90
C GLY A 85 -13.75 -23.30 11.07
N LYS A 86 -12.89 -23.87 11.92
CA LYS A 86 -13.28 -24.52 13.18
C LYS A 86 -12.78 -23.71 14.37
N ILE A 87 -13.63 -23.44 15.34
CA ILE A 87 -13.26 -22.72 16.57
C ILE A 87 -12.41 -23.63 17.45
N ASN A 88 -11.16 -23.24 17.67
CA ASN A 88 -10.24 -23.97 18.53
C ASN A 88 -10.33 -23.49 19.98
N ARG A 89 -10.51 -22.18 20.19
CA ARG A 89 -10.53 -21.59 21.53
C ARG A 89 -11.33 -20.28 21.57
N VAL A 90 -12.09 -20.10 22.64
CA VAL A 90 -12.80 -18.84 22.95
C VAL A 90 -12.12 -18.16 24.13
N LEU A 91 -11.84 -16.85 24.01
CA LEU A 91 -11.19 -16.03 25.03
C LEU A 91 -12.10 -14.88 25.45
N PRO A 92 -12.92 -15.04 26.49
CA PRO A 92 -13.90 -14.04 26.94
C PRO A 92 -13.25 -12.71 27.32
N GLY A 93 -12.11 -12.76 28.02
CA GLY A 93 -11.38 -11.56 28.45
C GLY A 93 -10.84 -10.69 27.31
N MET A 94 -10.76 -11.23 26.07
CA MET A 94 -10.39 -10.49 24.86
C MET A 94 -11.58 -10.23 23.93
N GLY A 95 -12.78 -10.72 24.26
CA GLY A 95 -13.93 -10.66 23.38
C GLY A 95 -13.70 -11.34 22.01
N ALA A 96 -12.91 -12.41 21.98
CA ALA A 96 -12.45 -12.98 20.71
C ALA A 96 -12.39 -14.52 20.73
N ALA A 97 -12.39 -15.11 19.55
CA ALA A 97 -12.17 -16.53 19.30
C ALA A 97 -11.00 -16.75 18.36
N PHE A 98 -10.31 -17.89 18.52
CA PHE A 98 -9.27 -18.36 17.63
C PHE A 98 -9.79 -19.54 16.81
N LEU A 99 -9.64 -19.44 15.49
CA LEU A 99 -10.13 -20.41 14.53
C LEU A 99 -8.97 -21.08 13.79
N ASP A 100 -9.13 -22.37 13.56
CA ASP A 100 -8.37 -23.11 12.57
C ASP A 100 -9.06 -22.95 11.20
N ILE A 101 -8.35 -22.40 10.25
CA ILE A 101 -8.80 -22.25 8.86
C ILE A 101 -7.91 -23.03 7.88
N GLY A 102 -7.05 -23.93 8.39
CA GLY A 102 -6.12 -24.73 7.60
C GLY A 102 -4.79 -24.05 7.31
N LEU A 103 -4.43 -23.01 8.06
CA LEU A 103 -3.13 -22.35 7.99
C LEU A 103 -2.24 -22.78 9.16
N ASP A 104 -0.93 -22.54 9.05
CA ASP A 104 0.04 -22.85 10.11
C ASP A 104 -0.28 -22.16 11.45
N ARG A 105 -0.97 -21.03 11.39
CA ARG A 105 -1.36 -20.24 12.56
C ARG A 105 -2.87 -20.09 12.66
N THR A 106 -3.37 -20.17 13.90
CA THR A 106 -4.78 -19.90 14.18
C THR A 106 -5.13 -18.46 13.86
N ALA A 107 -6.30 -18.27 13.25
CA ALA A 107 -6.83 -16.98 12.86
C ALA A 107 -7.69 -16.37 13.99
N PHE A 108 -7.78 -15.04 14.02
CA PHE A 108 -8.43 -14.24 15.06
C PHE A 108 -9.79 -13.70 14.60
N LEU A 109 -10.84 -13.93 15.39
CA LEU A 109 -12.19 -13.44 15.16
C LEU A 109 -12.66 -12.70 16.41
N HIS A 110 -12.91 -11.38 16.28
CA HIS A 110 -13.45 -10.56 17.37
C HIS A 110 -14.98 -10.59 17.38
N VAL A 111 -15.61 -10.44 18.55
CA VAL A 111 -17.08 -10.47 18.68
C VAL A 111 -17.78 -9.44 17.80
N SER A 112 -17.20 -8.25 17.60
CA SER A 112 -17.74 -7.22 16.69
C SER A 112 -17.72 -7.61 15.22
N ASP A 113 -16.91 -8.61 14.85
CA ASP A 113 -16.80 -9.12 13.48
C ASP A 113 -17.73 -10.34 13.25
N ILE A 114 -18.62 -10.63 14.21
CA ILE A 114 -19.61 -11.72 14.15
C ILE A 114 -20.99 -11.16 13.87
N ALA A 115 -21.51 -11.38 12.66
CA ALA A 115 -22.82 -10.86 12.23
C ALA A 115 -24.00 -11.31 13.13
N ALA A 116 -23.99 -12.57 13.60
CA ALA A 116 -25.01 -13.09 14.50
C ALA A 116 -24.99 -12.42 15.89
N ALA A 117 -23.80 -12.04 16.39
CA ALA A 117 -23.67 -11.32 17.65
C ALA A 117 -24.20 -9.90 17.55
N SER A 118 -23.85 -9.19 16.48
CA SER A 118 -24.34 -7.81 16.26
C SER A 118 -25.86 -7.76 16.12
N ARG A 119 -26.47 -8.67 15.36
CA ARG A 119 -27.94 -8.76 15.26
C ARG A 119 -28.60 -9.01 16.62
N ARG A 120 -28.06 -9.93 17.43
CA ARG A 120 -28.60 -10.18 18.78
C ARG A 120 -28.43 -9.00 19.73
N ALA A 121 -27.32 -8.25 19.59
CA ALA A 121 -27.08 -7.04 20.38
C ALA A 121 -28.09 -5.93 20.03
N GLU A 122 -28.38 -5.74 18.74
CA GLU A 122 -29.42 -4.80 18.26
C GLU A 122 -30.83 -5.17 18.75
N GLU A 123 -31.17 -6.46 18.71
CA GLU A 123 -32.49 -6.98 19.17
C GLU A 123 -32.66 -6.89 20.69
N SER A 124 -31.62 -7.14 21.47
CA SER A 124 -31.67 -7.19 22.93
C SER A 124 -31.35 -5.87 23.62
N GLY A 125 -30.76 -4.90 22.91
CA GLY A 125 -30.24 -3.64 23.46
C GLY A 125 -29.03 -3.80 24.39
N HIS A 126 -28.41 -5.00 24.43
CA HIS A 126 -27.23 -5.32 25.25
C HIS A 126 -26.09 -5.89 24.41
N GLU A 127 -24.85 -5.60 24.79
CA GLU A 127 -23.68 -6.22 24.18
C GLU A 127 -23.69 -7.73 24.38
N VAL A 128 -23.51 -8.48 23.31
CA VAL A 128 -23.41 -9.95 23.33
C VAL A 128 -21.98 -10.35 23.60
N SER A 129 -21.73 -11.19 24.61
CA SER A 129 -20.41 -11.73 24.88
C SER A 129 -20.01 -12.76 23.83
N ILE A 130 -18.69 -12.95 23.64
CA ILE A 130 -18.17 -13.92 22.67
C ILE A 130 -18.64 -15.35 22.95
N GLU A 131 -18.79 -15.74 24.23
CA GLU A 131 -19.29 -17.06 24.66
C GLU A 131 -20.77 -17.31 24.31
N GLN A 132 -21.55 -16.23 24.22
CA GLN A 132 -22.94 -16.29 23.77
C GLN A 132 -23.04 -16.34 22.24
N ALA A 133 -22.04 -15.81 21.55
CA ALA A 133 -21.99 -15.74 20.11
C ALA A 133 -21.52 -17.05 19.46
N VAL A 134 -20.51 -17.70 20.03
CA VAL A 134 -19.85 -18.89 19.45
C VAL A 134 -19.37 -19.86 20.52
N ARG A 135 -19.18 -21.15 20.11
CA ARG A 135 -18.71 -22.23 21.01
C ARG A 135 -17.45 -22.92 20.45
N GLU A 136 -16.60 -23.40 21.34
CA GLU A 136 -15.44 -24.22 20.94
C GLU A 136 -15.91 -25.49 20.21
N GLY A 137 -15.20 -25.83 19.13
CA GLY A 137 -15.51 -26.96 18.26
C GLY A 137 -16.56 -26.65 17.17
N GLU A 138 -17.25 -25.53 17.24
CA GLU A 138 -18.21 -25.07 16.22
C GLU A 138 -17.50 -24.71 14.92
N THR A 139 -18.19 -24.90 13.79
CA THR A 139 -17.70 -24.50 12.47
C THR A 139 -18.41 -23.25 11.99
N LEU A 140 -17.63 -22.30 11.46
CA LEU A 140 -18.14 -21.02 10.95
C LEU A 140 -17.61 -20.75 9.55
N VAL A 141 -18.45 -20.13 8.71
CA VAL A 141 -18.02 -19.53 7.47
C VAL A 141 -17.44 -18.17 7.79
N VAL A 142 -16.19 -17.96 7.42
CA VAL A 142 -15.43 -16.75 7.76
C VAL A 142 -14.64 -16.25 6.56
N GLN A 143 -14.49 -14.93 6.48
CA GLN A 143 -13.67 -14.27 5.46
C GLN A 143 -12.47 -13.58 6.10
N VAL A 144 -11.33 -13.64 5.45
CA VAL A 144 -10.12 -12.94 5.89
C VAL A 144 -10.23 -11.46 5.56
N THR A 145 -10.08 -10.60 6.59
CA THR A 145 -10.08 -9.13 6.45
C THR A 145 -8.70 -8.51 6.53
N LYS A 146 -7.75 -9.22 7.18
CA LYS A 146 -6.33 -8.82 7.23
C LYS A 146 -5.47 -10.06 7.20
N ASP A 147 -4.38 -9.98 6.42
CA ASP A 147 -3.36 -11.02 6.36
C ASP A 147 -2.68 -11.26 7.72
N PRO A 148 -2.10 -12.45 7.95
CA PRO A 148 -1.21 -12.68 9.07
C PRO A 148 -0.04 -11.68 9.04
N LEU A 149 0.32 -11.10 10.18
CA LEU A 149 1.42 -10.15 10.26
C LEU A 149 2.35 -10.51 11.44
N GLY A 150 3.61 -10.76 11.16
CA GLY A 150 4.60 -11.14 12.16
C GLY A 150 4.16 -12.38 12.93
N THR A 151 3.94 -12.28 14.24
CA THR A 151 3.46 -13.35 15.11
C THR A 151 1.94 -13.49 15.16
N LYS A 152 1.18 -12.54 14.57
CA LYS A 152 -0.29 -12.48 14.63
C LYS A 152 -0.90 -13.30 13.50
N GLY A 153 -1.93 -14.10 13.80
CA GLY A 153 -2.75 -14.79 12.80
C GLY A 153 -3.64 -13.86 11.99
N ALA A 154 -4.23 -14.38 10.90
CA ALA A 154 -5.16 -13.63 10.05
C ALA A 154 -6.37 -13.12 10.87
N ARG A 155 -6.87 -11.91 10.55
CA ARG A 155 -8.12 -11.41 11.12
C ARG A 155 -9.30 -11.85 10.28
N LEU A 156 -10.32 -12.34 10.93
CA LEU A 156 -11.51 -12.88 10.31
C LEU A 156 -12.75 -12.02 10.58
N THR A 157 -13.76 -12.21 9.73
CA THR A 157 -15.13 -11.71 9.94
C THR A 157 -16.13 -12.74 9.43
N THR A 158 -17.33 -12.75 9.99
CA THR A 158 -18.46 -13.50 9.44
C THR A 158 -19.35 -12.63 8.52
N TYR A 159 -19.05 -11.33 8.40
CA TYR A 159 -19.65 -10.45 7.40
C TYR A 159 -19.00 -10.73 6.03
N ILE A 160 -19.51 -11.76 5.36
CA ILE A 160 -18.99 -12.13 4.04
C ILE A 160 -19.32 -11.02 3.04
N SER A 161 -18.35 -10.67 2.23
CA SER A 161 -18.49 -9.68 1.16
C SER A 161 -17.77 -10.17 -0.09
N VAL A 162 -18.51 -10.26 -1.20
CA VAL A 162 -17.99 -10.72 -2.50
C VAL A 162 -18.00 -9.55 -3.47
N PRO A 163 -16.84 -8.98 -3.80
CA PRO A 163 -16.77 -7.83 -4.70
C PRO A 163 -16.76 -8.27 -6.16
N SER A 164 -17.54 -7.55 -6.99
CA SER A 164 -17.40 -7.50 -8.43
C SER A 164 -16.90 -6.13 -8.86
N ARG A 165 -17.11 -5.76 -10.11
CA ARG A 165 -16.69 -4.47 -10.64
C ARG A 165 -17.47 -3.30 -10.06
N TYR A 166 -18.81 -3.36 -10.14
CA TYR A 166 -19.72 -2.28 -9.77
C TYR A 166 -20.35 -2.46 -8.39
N LEU A 167 -20.47 -3.70 -7.94
CA LEU A 167 -21.17 -4.06 -6.72
C LEU A 167 -20.28 -4.87 -5.76
N VAL A 168 -20.66 -4.84 -4.50
CA VAL A 168 -20.24 -5.81 -3.49
C VAL A 168 -21.48 -6.53 -3.00
N PHE A 169 -21.52 -7.84 -3.12
CA PHE A 169 -22.59 -8.67 -2.61
C PHE A 169 -22.34 -9.06 -1.16
N MET A 170 -23.36 -8.97 -0.33
CA MET A 170 -23.33 -9.30 1.10
C MET A 170 -24.39 -10.35 1.40
N PRO A 171 -24.04 -11.64 1.43
CA PRO A 171 -24.99 -12.69 1.76
C PRO A 171 -25.54 -12.51 3.18
N GLY A 172 -26.82 -12.78 3.34
CA GLY A 172 -27.51 -12.66 4.65
C GLY A 172 -27.77 -11.22 5.12
N SER A 173 -27.55 -10.22 4.26
CA SER A 173 -27.99 -8.83 4.43
C SER A 173 -29.16 -8.54 3.50
N SER A 174 -30.08 -7.69 3.91
CA SER A 174 -31.18 -7.21 3.04
C SER A 174 -31.06 -5.72 2.72
N THR A 175 -29.82 -5.18 2.78
CA THR A 175 -29.59 -3.74 2.68
C THR A 175 -28.92 -3.33 1.37
N VAL A 176 -29.23 -2.13 0.88
CA VAL A 176 -28.56 -1.47 -0.24
C VAL A 176 -27.73 -0.32 0.28
N GLY A 177 -26.41 -0.39 0.05
CA GLY A 177 -25.46 0.67 0.35
C GLY A 177 -24.94 1.34 -0.93
N ILE A 178 -24.56 2.61 -0.83
CA ILE A 178 -23.88 3.33 -1.90
C ILE A 178 -22.54 3.85 -1.38
N SER A 179 -21.47 3.73 -2.16
CA SER A 179 -20.15 4.23 -1.80
C SER A 179 -20.21 5.69 -1.35
N GLN A 180 -19.57 6.02 -0.24
CA GLN A 180 -19.48 7.40 0.26
C GLN A 180 -18.67 8.33 -0.66
N ARG A 181 -17.94 7.79 -1.63
CA ARG A 181 -17.18 8.55 -2.62
C ARG A 181 -18.02 9.06 -3.78
N ILE A 182 -19.24 8.56 -3.96
CA ILE A 182 -20.22 9.11 -4.89
C ILE A 182 -20.90 10.27 -4.15
N GLU A 183 -20.52 11.50 -4.49
CA GLU A 183 -20.95 12.71 -3.76
C GLU A 183 -22.29 13.24 -4.26
N ASP A 184 -22.64 12.99 -5.53
CA ASP A 184 -23.90 13.43 -6.10
C ASP A 184 -25.10 12.66 -5.52
N ASP A 185 -25.95 13.35 -4.78
CA ASP A 185 -27.15 12.79 -4.16
C ASP A 185 -28.16 12.26 -5.20
N GLY A 186 -28.21 12.87 -6.38
CA GLY A 186 -29.04 12.42 -7.50
C GLY A 186 -28.59 11.06 -8.00
N GLU A 187 -27.29 10.89 -8.21
CA GLU A 187 -26.70 9.63 -8.63
C GLU A 187 -26.82 8.55 -7.55
N ARG A 188 -26.64 8.92 -6.29
CA ARG A 188 -26.83 8.00 -5.15
C ARG A 188 -28.25 7.46 -5.12
N SER A 189 -29.26 8.32 -5.30
CA SER A 189 -30.67 7.91 -5.36
C SER A 189 -30.93 7.03 -6.59
N ARG A 190 -30.43 7.43 -7.77
CA ARG A 190 -30.57 6.65 -9.01
C ARG A 190 -30.03 5.23 -8.87
N LEU A 191 -28.81 5.07 -8.34
CA LEU A 191 -28.19 3.76 -8.13
C LEU A 191 -28.97 2.91 -7.11
N ARG A 192 -29.44 3.52 -6.03
CA ARG A 192 -30.27 2.84 -5.02
C ARG A 192 -31.55 2.31 -5.66
N ASP A 193 -32.29 3.16 -6.37
CA ASP A 193 -33.56 2.80 -7.01
C ASP A 193 -33.37 1.70 -8.07
N LEU A 194 -32.26 1.74 -8.83
CA LEU A 194 -31.91 0.70 -9.78
C LEU A 194 -31.66 -0.64 -9.10
N ILE A 195 -30.85 -0.68 -8.04
CA ILE A 195 -30.55 -1.92 -7.32
C ILE A 195 -31.82 -2.51 -6.72
N VAL A 196 -32.66 -1.68 -6.09
CA VAL A 196 -33.94 -2.11 -5.53
C VAL A 196 -34.90 -2.60 -6.62
N SER A 197 -34.93 -1.96 -7.79
CA SER A 197 -35.79 -2.39 -8.91
C SER A 197 -35.36 -3.73 -9.52
N LEU A 198 -34.06 -4.01 -9.52
CA LEU A 198 -33.51 -5.28 -10.02
C LEU A 198 -33.71 -6.43 -9.02
N GLN A 199 -33.87 -6.12 -7.74
CA GLN A 199 -34.11 -7.09 -6.68
C GLN A 199 -35.11 -6.50 -5.64
N PRO A 200 -36.43 -6.69 -5.86
CA PRO A 200 -37.47 -6.00 -5.08
C PRO A 200 -37.52 -6.32 -3.58
N ASP A 201 -36.85 -7.40 -3.15
CA ASP A 201 -36.80 -7.81 -1.73
C ASP A 201 -35.75 -7.05 -0.89
N LEU A 202 -34.98 -6.13 -1.52
CA LEU A 202 -33.97 -5.32 -0.84
C LEU A 202 -34.55 -4.05 -0.21
N ARG A 203 -34.02 -3.67 0.97
CA ARG A 203 -34.34 -2.41 1.66
C ARG A 203 -33.19 -1.42 1.62
N PRO A 204 -33.44 -0.12 1.41
CA PRO A 204 -32.41 0.92 1.53
C PRO A 204 -31.87 1.02 2.96
N LEU A 205 -30.59 1.27 3.12
CA LEU A 205 -29.90 1.41 4.43
C LEU A 205 -30.46 2.61 5.25
N ASP A 206 -30.86 3.67 4.56
CA ASP A 206 -31.36 4.91 5.20
C ASP A 206 -32.77 4.75 5.83
N ASP A 207 -33.53 3.74 5.41
CA ASP A 207 -34.86 3.44 5.97
C ASP A 207 -34.80 2.61 7.27
N LEU A 208 -33.62 2.05 7.61
CA LEU A 208 -33.46 1.24 8.83
C LEU A 208 -33.50 2.07 10.13
N ALA A 209 -33.24 3.38 10.05
CA ALA A 209 -33.31 4.28 11.21
C ALA A 209 -34.76 4.62 11.62
N ALA A 210 -35.76 4.34 10.78
CA ALA A 210 -37.15 4.74 10.97
C ALA A 210 -38.10 3.60 11.39
N THR A 211 -37.69 2.33 11.33
CA THR A 211 -38.60 1.22 11.65
C THR A 211 -37.96 0.16 12.53
N ALA A 212 -38.27 0.21 13.82
CA ALA A 212 -37.96 -0.81 14.83
C ALA A 212 -38.86 -2.06 14.70
N ASP A 213 -39.08 -2.58 13.48
CA ASP A 213 -39.87 -3.79 13.28
C ASP A 213 -39.09 -4.85 12.47
N LEU A 214 -38.01 -5.37 13.11
CA LEU A 214 -37.12 -6.41 12.55
C LEU A 214 -37.51 -7.84 12.98
N THR A 215 -38.71 -8.06 13.48
CA THR A 215 -39.12 -9.35 14.07
C THR A 215 -39.84 -10.30 13.12
N ARG A 216 -39.59 -10.27 11.82
CA ARG A 216 -40.17 -11.30 10.94
C ARG A 216 -39.19 -11.65 9.80
N HIS A 217 -38.33 -12.60 10.02
CA HIS A 217 -37.82 -13.54 8.99
C HIS A 217 -36.94 -14.61 9.62
N THR A 218 -37.56 -15.54 10.30
CA THR A 218 -37.03 -16.89 10.47
C THR A 218 -37.65 -17.74 9.36
N ASP A 219 -36.77 -18.52 8.71
CA ASP A 219 -37.10 -19.63 7.82
C ASP A 219 -37.68 -19.29 6.46
N SER A 220 -36.82 -19.17 5.48
CA SER A 220 -36.96 -19.50 4.04
C SER A 220 -36.51 -18.46 3.03
N SER A 221 -35.46 -17.68 3.30
CA SER A 221 -34.86 -16.83 2.25
C SER A 221 -33.33 -16.94 2.27
N ALA A 222 -32.79 -18.15 1.98
CA ALA A 222 -31.37 -18.39 1.80
C ALA A 222 -30.76 -17.65 0.59
N ASP A 223 -31.57 -16.95 -0.20
CA ASP A 223 -31.22 -16.39 -1.51
C ASP A 223 -31.20 -14.86 -1.59
N VAL A 224 -31.58 -14.12 -0.53
CA VAL A 224 -31.58 -12.65 -0.56
C VAL A 224 -30.30 -12.12 0.06
N GLY A 225 -29.46 -11.52 -0.76
CA GLY A 225 -28.26 -10.82 -0.32
C GLY A 225 -28.36 -9.31 -0.56
N GLY A 226 -27.73 -8.51 0.30
CA GLY A 226 -27.60 -7.07 0.12
C GLY A 226 -26.50 -6.70 -0.87
N TYR A 227 -26.53 -5.46 -1.36
CA TYR A 227 -25.53 -4.94 -2.29
C TYR A 227 -25.03 -3.58 -1.84
N ILE A 228 -23.73 -3.35 -2.09
CA ILE A 228 -23.13 -2.02 -1.97
C ILE A 228 -22.64 -1.61 -3.36
N ALA A 229 -23.16 -0.48 -3.89
CA ALA A 229 -22.61 0.11 -5.10
C ALA A 229 -21.23 0.72 -4.83
N ARG A 230 -20.24 0.30 -5.62
CA ARG A 230 -18.87 0.83 -5.59
C ARG A 230 -18.80 2.16 -6.35
N THR A 231 -17.72 2.90 -6.18
CA THR A 231 -17.48 4.16 -6.92
C THR A 231 -17.52 3.95 -8.44
N ALA A 232 -17.04 2.81 -8.92
CA ALA A 232 -17.09 2.44 -10.34
C ALA A 232 -18.52 2.28 -10.91
N ALA A 233 -19.56 2.25 -10.07
CA ALA A 233 -20.95 2.17 -10.49
C ALA A 233 -21.54 3.55 -10.91
N GLU A 234 -20.82 4.64 -10.70
CA GLU A 234 -21.26 5.99 -11.11
C GLU A 234 -21.45 6.06 -12.62
N GLY A 235 -22.63 6.51 -13.06
CA GLY A 235 -22.99 6.61 -14.46
C GLY A 235 -23.30 5.30 -15.19
N VAL A 236 -23.23 4.15 -14.52
CA VAL A 236 -23.45 2.82 -15.11
C VAL A 236 -24.93 2.60 -15.48
N SER A 237 -25.16 1.90 -16.58
CA SER A 237 -26.49 1.56 -17.07
C SER A 237 -27.17 0.46 -16.22
N SER A 238 -28.50 0.39 -16.28
CA SER A 238 -29.28 -0.67 -15.61
C SER A 238 -28.90 -2.07 -16.10
N SER A 239 -28.57 -2.22 -17.38
CA SER A 239 -28.20 -3.54 -17.97
C SER A 239 -26.84 -4.02 -17.46
N GLU A 240 -25.86 -3.12 -17.29
CA GLU A 240 -24.54 -3.47 -16.75
C GLU A 240 -24.63 -3.84 -15.26
N LEU A 241 -25.44 -3.09 -14.50
CA LEU A 241 -25.67 -3.37 -13.09
C LEU A 241 -26.39 -4.74 -12.90
N ALA A 242 -27.38 -5.03 -13.75
CA ALA A 242 -28.08 -6.32 -13.75
C ALA A 242 -27.14 -7.49 -14.08
N ALA A 243 -26.24 -7.32 -15.06
CA ALA A 243 -25.25 -8.33 -15.41
C ALA A 243 -24.28 -8.61 -14.23
N ASP A 244 -23.84 -7.56 -13.55
CA ASP A 244 -22.95 -7.65 -12.38
C ASP A 244 -23.64 -8.36 -11.19
N MET A 245 -24.92 -8.06 -10.95
CA MET A 245 -25.74 -8.76 -9.94
C MET A 245 -25.91 -10.24 -10.29
N ALA A 246 -26.21 -10.56 -11.55
CA ALA A 246 -26.37 -11.94 -11.99
C ALA A 246 -25.07 -12.74 -11.87
N PHE A 247 -23.92 -12.11 -12.14
CA PHE A 247 -22.60 -12.71 -11.91
C PHE A 247 -22.38 -13.02 -10.43
N LEU A 248 -22.59 -12.03 -9.53
CA LEU A 248 -22.39 -12.19 -8.09
C LEU A 248 -23.28 -13.30 -7.51
N ASN A 249 -24.52 -13.39 -7.98
CA ASN A 249 -25.44 -14.45 -7.56
C ASN A 249 -24.95 -15.85 -8.00
N ARG A 250 -24.48 -16.00 -9.25
CA ARG A 250 -23.89 -17.27 -9.72
C ARG A 250 -22.64 -17.63 -8.92
N LEU A 251 -21.77 -16.66 -8.65
CA LEU A 251 -20.57 -16.88 -7.85
C LEU A 251 -20.92 -17.32 -6.43
N TRP A 252 -21.91 -16.69 -5.82
CA TRP A 252 -22.36 -17.05 -4.48
C TRP A 252 -22.94 -18.47 -4.44
N LEU A 253 -23.77 -18.85 -5.41
CA LEU A 253 -24.27 -20.22 -5.54
C LEU A 253 -23.14 -21.24 -5.64
N SER A 254 -22.11 -20.97 -6.45
CA SER A 254 -20.91 -21.83 -6.53
C SER A 254 -20.17 -21.94 -5.18
N ILE A 255 -20.13 -20.87 -4.40
CA ILE A 255 -19.53 -20.88 -3.05
C ILE A 255 -20.39 -21.74 -2.11
N GLN A 256 -21.73 -21.63 -2.15
CA GLN A 256 -22.64 -22.44 -1.36
C GLN A 256 -22.54 -23.93 -1.69
N GLU A 257 -22.42 -24.30 -2.98
CA GLU A 257 -22.21 -25.69 -3.40
C GLU A 257 -20.92 -26.27 -2.81
N ARG A 258 -19.82 -25.49 -2.81
CA ARG A 258 -18.55 -25.90 -2.19
C ARG A 258 -18.68 -26.01 -0.67
N LEU A 259 -19.40 -25.09 -0.02
CA LEU A 259 -19.67 -25.14 1.42
C LEU A 259 -20.42 -26.39 1.82
N ALA A 260 -21.40 -26.84 1.02
CA ALA A 260 -22.21 -28.02 1.30
C ALA A 260 -21.38 -29.33 1.35
N VAL A 261 -20.26 -29.40 0.64
CA VAL A 261 -19.39 -30.58 0.62
C VAL A 261 -18.11 -30.43 1.45
N ALA A 262 -17.79 -29.20 1.87
CA ALA A 262 -16.55 -28.88 2.61
C ALA A 262 -16.56 -29.47 4.03
N ARG A 263 -15.39 -29.85 4.51
CA ARG A 263 -15.16 -30.24 5.92
C ARG A 263 -14.12 -29.29 6.52
N ALA A 264 -14.49 -28.64 7.62
CA ALA A 264 -13.59 -27.73 8.32
C ALA A 264 -12.35 -28.42 8.89
N PRO A 265 -11.14 -27.80 8.78
CA PRO A 265 -10.89 -26.54 8.09
C PRO A 265 -10.76 -26.69 6.57
N ALA A 266 -11.34 -25.79 5.78
CA ALA A 266 -11.25 -25.82 4.32
C ALA A 266 -11.38 -24.43 3.71
N VAL A 267 -10.62 -24.15 2.65
CA VAL A 267 -10.85 -22.98 1.78
C VAL A 267 -12.05 -23.28 0.88
N VAL A 268 -12.96 -22.32 0.80
CA VAL A 268 -14.19 -22.43 0.00
C VAL A 268 -14.15 -21.52 -1.23
N HIS A 269 -13.57 -20.34 -1.06
CA HIS A 269 -13.38 -19.38 -2.13
C HIS A 269 -12.05 -18.66 -1.95
N GLU A 270 -11.31 -18.53 -3.03
CA GLU A 270 -10.11 -17.71 -3.11
C GLU A 270 -10.42 -16.46 -3.94
N ASP A 271 -9.98 -15.29 -3.47
CA ASP A 271 -10.10 -14.04 -4.24
C ASP A 271 -9.22 -14.10 -5.50
N LEU A 272 -9.48 -13.21 -6.43
CA LEU A 272 -8.79 -13.14 -7.72
C LEU A 272 -7.27 -12.94 -7.53
N PRO A 273 -6.41 -13.53 -8.39
CA PRO A 273 -5.00 -13.19 -8.48
C PRO A 273 -4.80 -11.69 -8.71
N LEU A 274 -3.63 -11.16 -8.29
CA LEU A 274 -3.30 -9.74 -8.36
C LEU A 274 -3.64 -9.08 -9.70
N VAL A 275 -3.28 -9.73 -10.81
CA VAL A 275 -3.52 -9.18 -12.15
C VAL A 275 -5.02 -9.05 -12.44
N LEU A 276 -5.81 -10.10 -12.22
CA LEU A 276 -7.25 -10.08 -12.49
C LEU A 276 -7.97 -9.12 -11.56
N ARG A 277 -7.54 -9.03 -10.30
CA ARG A 277 -8.05 -8.05 -9.33
C ARG A 277 -7.75 -6.62 -9.78
N THR A 278 -6.56 -6.37 -10.30
CA THR A 278 -6.20 -5.05 -10.87
C THR A 278 -7.11 -4.70 -12.05
N ILE A 279 -7.30 -5.63 -13.00
CA ILE A 279 -8.18 -5.41 -14.17
C ILE A 279 -9.63 -5.14 -13.74
N ARG A 280 -10.14 -5.87 -12.74
CA ARG A 280 -11.49 -5.64 -12.19
C ARG A 280 -11.66 -4.27 -11.58
N ASP A 281 -10.65 -3.80 -10.83
CA ASP A 281 -10.76 -2.61 -9.98
C ASP A 281 -10.32 -1.31 -10.67
N VAL A 282 -9.61 -1.40 -11.80
CA VAL A 282 -9.11 -0.22 -12.52
C VAL A 282 -10.21 0.50 -13.27
N ALA A 283 -10.22 1.84 -13.19
CA ALA A 283 -11.14 2.67 -13.96
C ALA A 283 -10.71 2.72 -15.43
N ALA A 284 -11.55 2.22 -16.34
CA ALA A 284 -11.21 2.18 -17.77
C ALA A 284 -10.88 3.57 -18.36
N ALA A 285 -11.47 4.63 -17.82
CA ALA A 285 -11.27 5.99 -18.34
C ALA A 285 -9.83 6.50 -18.17
N SER A 286 -9.10 6.10 -17.10
CA SER A 286 -7.73 6.54 -16.83
C SER A 286 -6.67 5.72 -17.56
N VAL A 287 -7.00 4.48 -17.97
CA VAL A 287 -6.04 3.54 -18.55
C VAL A 287 -5.76 3.85 -20.01
N GLU A 288 -4.50 4.02 -20.36
CA GLU A 288 -4.04 4.09 -21.75
C GLU A 288 -3.69 2.69 -22.25
N LYS A 289 -2.86 1.94 -21.53
CA LYS A 289 -2.37 0.62 -21.91
C LYS A 289 -2.12 -0.28 -20.72
N ILE A 290 -2.29 -1.60 -20.95
CA ILE A 290 -1.95 -2.65 -20.01
C ILE A 290 -1.05 -3.63 -20.75
N ARG A 291 0.22 -3.68 -20.42
CA ARG A 291 1.21 -4.56 -21.03
C ARG A 291 1.53 -5.74 -20.13
N ILE A 292 1.48 -6.93 -20.69
CA ILE A 292 1.69 -8.19 -19.97
C ILE A 292 2.80 -8.97 -20.68
N ASP A 293 3.84 -9.38 -19.97
CA ASP A 293 5.00 -10.09 -20.52
C ASP A 293 4.78 -11.60 -20.73
N SER A 294 3.81 -12.20 -20.03
CA SER A 294 3.46 -13.62 -20.15
C SER A 294 2.32 -13.82 -21.12
N ASN A 295 2.57 -14.51 -22.24
CA ASN A 295 1.54 -14.79 -23.25
C ASN A 295 0.38 -15.64 -22.70
N GLU A 296 0.66 -16.63 -21.84
CA GLU A 296 -0.39 -17.46 -21.23
C GLU A 296 -1.33 -16.62 -20.36
N ASN A 297 -0.75 -15.73 -19.53
CA ASN A 297 -1.54 -14.86 -18.66
C ASN A 297 -2.21 -13.73 -19.45
N TYR A 298 -1.61 -13.24 -20.53
CA TYR A 298 -2.25 -12.29 -21.45
C TYR A 298 -3.57 -12.86 -21.98
N ILE A 299 -3.59 -14.13 -22.45
CA ILE A 299 -4.82 -14.78 -22.95
C ILE A 299 -5.87 -14.85 -21.83
N LYS A 300 -5.50 -15.33 -20.63
CA LYS A 300 -6.41 -15.40 -19.47
C LYS A 300 -6.97 -14.03 -19.07
N VAL A 301 -6.14 -12.99 -19.13
CA VAL A 301 -6.56 -11.62 -18.81
C VAL A 301 -7.50 -11.08 -19.88
N CYS A 302 -7.27 -11.36 -21.17
CA CYS A 302 -8.16 -10.97 -22.26
C CYS A 302 -9.53 -11.67 -22.15
N GLU A 303 -9.55 -12.98 -21.83
CA GLU A 303 -10.79 -13.73 -21.60
C GLU A 303 -11.58 -13.13 -20.41
N PHE A 304 -10.91 -12.89 -19.29
CA PHE A 304 -11.52 -12.25 -18.13
C PHE A 304 -12.02 -10.83 -18.46
N ALA A 305 -11.20 -10.02 -19.15
CA ALA A 305 -11.59 -8.67 -19.54
C ALA A 305 -12.78 -8.66 -20.50
N ALA A 306 -12.87 -9.60 -21.44
CA ALA A 306 -14.02 -9.71 -22.35
C ALA A 306 -15.33 -9.98 -21.60
N GLU A 307 -15.27 -10.71 -20.49
CA GLU A 307 -16.45 -11.01 -19.68
C GLU A 307 -16.81 -9.85 -18.71
N PHE A 308 -15.80 -9.23 -18.07
CA PHE A 308 -16.02 -8.30 -16.95
C PHE A 308 -15.75 -6.82 -17.26
N THR A 309 -14.84 -6.54 -18.20
CA THR A 309 -14.36 -5.18 -18.51
C THR A 309 -14.10 -5.01 -20.01
N PRO A 310 -15.11 -5.23 -20.88
CA PRO A 310 -14.92 -5.31 -22.33
C PRO A 310 -14.28 -4.06 -22.93
N GLU A 311 -14.44 -2.89 -22.29
CA GLU A 311 -13.82 -1.62 -22.70
C GLU A 311 -12.30 -1.59 -22.49
N LEU A 312 -11.73 -2.48 -21.67
CA LEU A 312 -10.29 -2.60 -21.49
C LEU A 312 -9.61 -3.52 -22.48
N VAL A 313 -10.35 -4.43 -23.15
CA VAL A 313 -9.80 -5.45 -24.06
C VAL A 313 -8.90 -4.82 -25.12
N ALA A 314 -9.34 -3.70 -25.73
CA ALA A 314 -8.58 -2.99 -26.75
C ALA A 314 -7.29 -2.32 -26.24
N ARG A 315 -7.11 -2.23 -24.92
CA ARG A 315 -5.95 -1.60 -24.27
C ARG A 315 -4.97 -2.61 -23.67
N ILE A 316 -5.33 -3.91 -23.68
CA ILE A 316 -4.48 -4.99 -23.19
C ILE A 316 -3.58 -5.46 -24.33
N GLU A 317 -2.27 -5.39 -24.11
CA GLU A 317 -1.25 -5.73 -25.09
C GLU A 317 -0.31 -6.81 -24.52
N HIS A 318 0.02 -7.82 -25.32
CA HIS A 318 1.12 -8.73 -25.01
C HIS A 318 2.45 -8.01 -25.27
N TYR A 319 3.39 -8.09 -24.34
CA TYR A 319 4.74 -7.53 -24.48
C TYR A 319 5.74 -8.66 -24.81
N PRO A 320 6.13 -8.85 -26.07
CA PRO A 320 7.05 -9.91 -26.49
C PRO A 320 8.52 -9.46 -26.52
N GLY A 321 8.84 -8.28 -25.95
CA GLY A 321 10.18 -7.68 -26.01
C GLY A 321 11.24 -8.52 -25.30
N GLU A 322 12.47 -8.54 -25.81
CA GLU A 322 13.62 -9.18 -25.16
C GLU A 322 14.05 -8.45 -23.88
N ARG A 323 13.83 -7.13 -23.83
CA ARG A 323 14.10 -6.33 -22.64
C ARG A 323 13.04 -6.63 -21.57
N PRO A 324 13.43 -6.87 -20.30
CA PRO A 324 12.45 -7.06 -19.22
C PRO A 324 11.45 -5.90 -19.15
N ILE A 325 10.18 -6.21 -18.95
CA ILE A 325 9.09 -5.21 -19.01
C ILE A 325 9.27 -4.10 -17.95
N LEU A 326 9.81 -4.44 -16.77
CA LEU A 326 10.06 -3.49 -15.69
C LEU A 326 11.31 -2.62 -15.91
N ASP A 327 12.17 -2.94 -16.89
CA ASP A 327 13.24 -2.05 -17.32
C ASP A 327 12.71 -0.88 -18.17
N LEU A 328 11.47 -0.98 -18.66
CA LEU A 328 10.80 0.15 -19.26
C LEU A 328 10.61 1.24 -18.19
N TYR A 329 10.80 2.49 -18.58
CA TYR A 329 10.69 3.65 -17.69
C TYR A 329 11.60 3.59 -16.43
N SER A 330 12.69 2.78 -16.47
CA SER A 330 13.59 2.59 -15.33
C SER A 330 12.85 2.19 -14.04
N THR A 331 11.83 1.33 -14.18
CA THR A 331 10.96 0.93 -13.05
C THR A 331 11.75 0.22 -11.95
N GLU A 332 12.72 -0.65 -12.29
CA GLU A 332 13.58 -1.31 -11.29
C GLU A 332 14.44 -0.31 -10.51
N ASP A 333 15.00 0.72 -11.18
CA ASP A 333 15.76 1.78 -10.50
C ASP A 333 14.88 2.58 -9.54
N GLU A 334 13.62 2.85 -9.92
CA GLU A 334 12.65 3.53 -9.05
C GLU A 334 12.27 2.67 -7.84
N ILE A 335 12.14 1.35 -8.02
CA ILE A 335 11.90 0.41 -6.91
C ILE A 335 13.08 0.46 -5.92
N HIS A 336 14.33 0.38 -6.41
CA HIS A 336 15.52 0.48 -5.56
C HIS A 336 15.59 1.82 -4.80
N ARG A 337 15.26 2.93 -5.48
CA ARG A 337 15.18 4.26 -4.83
C ARG A 337 14.06 4.34 -3.80
N ALA A 338 12.93 3.65 -4.04
CA ALA A 338 11.84 3.60 -3.10
C ALA A 338 12.13 2.79 -1.82
N LEU A 339 13.20 1.99 -1.79
CA LEU A 339 13.67 1.31 -0.57
C LEU A 339 14.68 2.14 0.23
N GLN A 340 15.17 3.24 -0.34
CA GLN A 340 16.11 4.13 0.36
C GLN A 340 15.36 5.05 1.33
N ARG A 341 15.98 5.34 2.47
CA ARG A 341 15.47 6.28 3.45
C ARG A 341 15.35 7.71 2.88
N LYS A 342 16.32 8.12 2.05
CA LYS A 342 16.43 9.45 1.46
C LYS A 342 15.77 9.52 0.08
N VAL A 343 14.96 10.56 -0.15
CA VAL A 343 14.32 10.86 -1.44
C VAL A 343 14.75 12.24 -1.89
N GLU A 344 15.46 12.31 -3.01
CA GLU A 344 15.92 13.58 -3.57
C GLU A 344 14.77 14.34 -4.25
N LEU A 345 14.72 15.64 -4.02
CA LEU A 345 13.81 16.58 -4.69
C LEU A 345 14.50 17.25 -5.87
N LYS A 346 13.75 17.68 -6.88
CA LYS A 346 14.29 18.33 -8.08
C LYS A 346 14.99 19.65 -7.77
N SER A 347 14.56 20.35 -6.73
CA SER A 347 15.19 21.59 -6.24
C SER A 347 16.56 21.39 -5.61
N GLY A 348 16.94 20.15 -5.27
CA GLY A 348 18.16 19.83 -4.50
C GLY A 348 17.90 19.65 -3.00
N GLY A 349 16.66 19.86 -2.53
CA GLY A 349 16.20 19.42 -1.23
C GLY A 349 16.01 17.90 -1.17
N HIS A 350 15.62 17.37 -0.03
CA HIS A 350 15.33 15.95 0.11
C HIS A 350 14.35 15.67 1.23
N LEU A 351 13.69 14.49 1.15
CA LEU A 351 12.88 13.93 2.21
C LEU A 351 13.68 12.83 2.92
N ILE A 352 13.48 12.69 4.20
CA ILE A 352 13.88 11.51 4.98
C ILE A 352 12.61 10.81 5.43
N ILE A 353 12.47 9.54 5.05
CA ILE A 353 11.29 8.72 5.38
C ILE A 353 11.72 7.59 6.27
N ASP A 354 11.20 7.56 7.50
CA ASP A 354 11.46 6.53 8.48
C ASP A 354 10.17 5.80 8.87
N GLN A 355 10.19 4.49 8.78
CA GLN A 355 9.12 3.63 9.27
C GLN A 355 9.50 3.10 10.64
N THR A 356 8.68 3.42 11.65
CA THR A 356 8.78 2.82 12.99
C THR A 356 7.70 1.76 13.17
N GLU A 357 7.68 1.08 14.31
CA GLU A 357 6.64 0.10 14.62
C GLU A 357 5.22 0.72 14.62
N ALA A 358 5.07 1.95 15.09
CA ALA A 358 3.77 2.59 15.30
C ALA A 358 3.36 3.54 14.16
N MET A 359 4.30 4.24 13.55
CA MET A 359 4.03 5.32 12.61
C MET A 359 5.15 5.48 11.58
N THR A 360 4.88 6.27 10.54
CA THR A 360 5.89 6.73 9.58
C THR A 360 6.16 8.21 9.83
N THR A 361 7.41 8.62 9.84
CA THR A 361 7.82 10.02 9.91
C THR A 361 8.48 10.45 8.61
N ILE A 362 8.19 11.68 8.17
CA ILE A 362 8.74 12.27 6.95
C ILE A 362 9.26 13.65 7.30
N ASP A 363 10.57 13.83 7.20
CA ASP A 363 11.28 15.08 7.44
C ASP A 363 11.65 15.73 6.11
N VAL A 364 11.42 17.03 5.96
CA VAL A 364 11.69 17.82 4.75
C VAL A 364 12.90 18.70 4.94
N ASN A 365 13.89 18.56 4.06
CA ASN A 365 15.15 19.29 4.12
C ASN A 365 15.41 20.09 2.84
N THR A 366 15.94 21.31 2.98
CA THR A 366 16.39 22.13 1.81
C THR A 366 17.66 21.57 1.15
N GLY A 367 18.44 20.72 1.87
CA GLY A 367 19.72 20.23 1.41
C GLY A 367 20.71 21.36 1.11
N GLY A 368 21.43 21.23 -0.01
CA GLY A 368 22.35 22.28 -0.50
C GLY A 368 21.68 23.41 -1.27
N PHE A 369 20.35 23.43 -1.38
CA PHE A 369 19.63 24.46 -2.13
C PHE A 369 19.55 25.75 -1.34
N VAL A 370 20.50 26.66 -1.61
CA VAL A 370 20.51 28.04 -1.08
C VAL A 370 19.96 28.93 -2.18
N GLY A 371 18.68 29.30 -2.08
CA GLY A 371 18.00 30.17 -3.04
C GLY A 371 18.76 31.49 -3.25
N HIS A 372 18.69 32.02 -4.47
CA HIS A 372 19.50 33.17 -4.88
C HIS A 372 19.10 34.51 -4.23
N ARG A 373 17.92 34.68 -3.62
CA ARG A 373 17.45 36.00 -3.16
C ARG A 373 16.63 36.03 -1.88
N ASN A 374 15.92 34.95 -1.51
CA ASN A 374 15.05 34.95 -0.32
C ASN A 374 14.94 33.51 0.24
N LEU A 375 15.29 33.37 1.52
CA LEU A 375 15.22 32.07 2.23
C LEU A 375 13.78 31.56 2.30
N GLU A 376 12.81 32.42 2.61
CA GLU A 376 11.39 32.08 2.71
C GLU A 376 10.84 31.51 1.37
N GLU A 377 11.19 32.13 0.23
CA GLU A 377 10.78 31.62 -1.09
C GLU A 377 11.40 30.25 -1.41
N THR A 378 12.62 30.01 -0.95
CA THR A 378 13.30 28.73 -1.09
C THR A 378 12.58 27.64 -0.28
N ILE A 379 12.28 27.93 0.98
CA ILE A 379 11.51 27.06 1.87
C ILE A 379 10.15 26.73 1.26
N PHE A 380 9.42 27.74 0.83
CA PHE A 380 8.11 27.57 0.21
C PHE A 380 8.14 26.66 -1.02
N LYS A 381 9.09 26.86 -1.93
CA LYS A 381 9.26 26.01 -3.13
C LYS A 381 9.63 24.58 -2.76
N THR A 382 10.52 24.41 -1.79
CA THR A 382 10.92 23.07 -1.31
C THR A 382 9.73 22.34 -0.69
N ASN A 383 8.93 23.02 0.16
CA ASN A 383 7.74 22.44 0.77
C ASN A 383 6.64 22.11 -0.25
N LEU A 384 6.44 22.93 -1.30
CA LEU A 384 5.51 22.61 -2.39
C LEU A 384 5.93 21.36 -3.17
N GLU A 385 7.22 21.24 -3.46
CA GLU A 385 7.77 20.06 -4.13
C GLU A 385 7.69 18.83 -3.23
N ALA A 386 8.02 18.99 -1.94
CA ALA A 386 7.90 17.96 -0.93
C ALA A 386 6.46 17.42 -0.84
N ALA A 387 5.44 18.27 -0.82
CA ALA A 387 4.04 17.87 -0.76
C ALA A 387 3.65 16.91 -1.90
N GLN A 388 4.12 17.17 -3.13
CA GLN A 388 3.87 16.31 -4.29
C GLN A 388 4.68 15.00 -4.21
N ALA A 389 5.95 15.09 -3.81
CA ALA A 389 6.81 13.93 -3.66
C ALA A 389 6.31 12.98 -2.55
N ILE A 390 5.85 13.53 -1.42
CA ILE A 390 5.28 12.77 -0.31
C ILE A 390 4.06 11.97 -0.78
N ALA A 391 3.09 12.61 -1.43
CA ALA A 391 1.90 11.92 -1.93
C ALA A 391 2.27 10.74 -2.85
N ARG A 392 3.26 10.93 -3.74
CA ARG A 392 3.79 9.86 -4.59
C ARG A 392 4.45 8.74 -3.76
N GLN A 393 5.30 9.09 -2.78
CA GLN A 393 6.00 8.10 -1.96
C GLN A 393 5.04 7.28 -1.09
N LEU A 394 3.95 7.88 -0.60
CA LEU A 394 2.91 7.16 0.13
C LEU A 394 2.25 6.07 -0.73
N ARG A 395 1.97 6.36 -1.99
CA ARG A 395 1.43 5.40 -2.96
C ARG A 395 2.46 4.34 -3.33
N LEU A 396 3.65 4.75 -3.77
CA LEU A 396 4.71 3.87 -4.27
C LEU A 396 5.19 2.88 -3.21
N ARG A 397 5.46 3.35 -2.00
CA ARG A 397 5.91 2.52 -0.88
C ARG A 397 4.77 1.84 -0.13
N ASN A 398 3.52 2.14 -0.49
CA ASN A 398 2.30 1.71 0.20
C ASN A 398 2.36 1.97 1.72
N LEU A 399 2.78 3.17 2.09
CA LEU A 399 2.83 3.58 3.50
C LEU A 399 1.41 3.81 4.05
N GLY A 400 1.13 3.32 5.23
CA GLY A 400 -0.20 3.43 5.83
C GLY A 400 -0.16 3.41 7.36
N GLY A 401 -1.28 3.75 7.98
CA GLY A 401 -1.39 3.99 9.40
C GLY A 401 -1.25 5.47 9.71
N ILE A 402 -0.55 5.80 10.79
CA ILE A 402 -0.25 7.18 11.19
C ILE A 402 1.02 7.64 10.47
N ILE A 403 0.98 8.80 9.84
CA ILE A 403 2.10 9.40 9.12
C ILE A 403 2.22 10.84 9.62
N ILE A 404 3.42 11.21 10.08
CA ILE A 404 3.73 12.57 10.53
C ILE A 404 4.72 13.18 9.54
N ILE A 405 4.37 14.34 9.02
CA ILE A 405 5.21 15.12 8.12
C ILE A 405 5.72 16.34 8.88
N ASP A 406 7.02 16.56 8.83
CA ASP A 406 7.69 17.75 9.35
C ASP A 406 8.09 18.64 8.15
N PHE A 407 7.27 19.67 7.90
CA PHE A 407 7.57 20.66 6.88
C PHE A 407 8.54 21.70 7.42
N ILE A 408 9.39 22.22 6.55
CA ILE A 408 10.29 23.33 6.92
C ILE A 408 9.43 24.52 7.33
N ASP A 409 9.78 25.15 8.46
CA ASP A 409 9.04 26.27 9.03
C ASP A 409 8.82 27.40 8.04
N MET A 410 7.56 27.83 7.88
CA MET A 410 7.14 28.93 7.02
C MET A 410 6.55 30.05 7.87
N THR A 411 6.99 31.27 7.66
CA THR A 411 6.50 32.45 8.40
C THR A 411 5.21 33.02 7.80
N GLU A 412 5.01 32.89 6.47
CA GLU A 412 3.85 33.40 5.79
C GLU A 412 2.68 32.42 5.79
N LEU A 413 1.53 32.83 6.36
CA LEU A 413 0.32 32.01 6.42
C LEU A 413 -0.21 31.60 5.03
N GLU A 414 0.00 32.44 4.02
CA GLU A 414 -0.43 32.11 2.65
C GLU A 414 0.42 30.99 2.04
N HIS A 415 1.73 30.94 2.32
CA HIS A 415 2.61 29.84 1.94
C HIS A 415 2.18 28.55 2.60
N GLN A 416 1.89 28.56 3.90
CA GLN A 416 1.36 27.40 4.62
C GLN A 416 0.08 26.85 3.99
N ARG A 417 -0.89 27.73 3.67
CA ARG A 417 -2.14 27.35 3.03
C ARG A 417 -1.93 26.74 1.65
N GLN A 418 -1.00 27.30 0.86
CA GLN A 418 -0.71 26.80 -0.49
C GLN A 418 -0.04 25.43 -0.45
N VAL A 419 0.87 25.19 0.49
CA VAL A 419 1.51 23.88 0.70
C VAL A 419 0.46 22.84 1.11
N MET A 420 -0.43 23.18 2.05
CA MET A 420 -1.52 22.28 2.47
C MET A 420 -2.46 21.94 1.31
N ARG A 421 -2.90 22.92 0.52
CA ARG A 421 -3.71 22.67 -0.68
C ARG A 421 -2.99 21.79 -1.71
N ALA A 422 -1.68 22.00 -1.90
CA ALA A 422 -0.89 21.18 -2.82
C ALA A 422 -0.78 19.73 -2.34
N LEU A 423 -0.64 19.52 -1.03
CA LEU A 423 -0.63 18.20 -0.41
C LEU A 423 -1.99 17.50 -0.59
N GLU A 424 -3.08 18.16 -0.19
CA GLU A 424 -4.45 17.63 -0.31
C GLU A 424 -4.77 17.25 -1.76
N LYS A 425 -4.52 18.16 -2.69
CA LYS A 425 -4.73 17.92 -4.14
C LYS A 425 -3.89 16.74 -4.67
N SER A 426 -2.68 16.56 -4.17
CA SER A 426 -1.82 15.43 -4.59
C SER A 426 -2.31 14.10 -4.01
N LEU A 427 -2.90 14.13 -2.81
CA LEU A 427 -3.48 12.98 -2.13
C LEU A 427 -4.85 12.56 -2.69
N GLU A 428 -5.60 13.43 -3.37
CA GLU A 428 -6.88 13.08 -4.03
C GLU A 428 -6.73 11.93 -5.04
N ARG A 429 -5.52 11.74 -5.59
CA ARG A 429 -5.22 10.65 -6.52
C ARG A 429 -5.05 9.27 -5.85
N ASP A 430 -4.95 9.25 -4.54
CA ASP A 430 -4.80 8.00 -3.80
C ASP A 430 -6.16 7.30 -3.63
N HIS A 431 -6.21 6.04 -4.03
CA HIS A 431 -7.43 5.23 -3.89
C HIS A 431 -7.74 4.83 -2.43
N SER A 432 -6.79 5.01 -1.51
CA SER A 432 -6.97 4.69 -0.09
C SER A 432 -7.74 5.80 0.62
N LYS A 433 -8.43 5.45 1.72
CA LYS A 433 -9.03 6.47 2.59
C LYS A 433 -7.94 7.20 3.35
N ILE A 434 -7.85 8.51 3.14
CA ILE A 434 -6.88 9.40 3.78
C ILE A 434 -7.62 10.48 4.56
N THR A 435 -7.08 10.84 5.73
CA THR A 435 -7.52 12.01 6.50
C THR A 435 -6.27 12.83 6.81
N VAL A 436 -6.32 14.11 6.54
CA VAL A 436 -5.21 15.07 6.75
C VAL A 436 -5.62 16.05 7.84
N SER A 437 -4.74 16.33 8.80
CA SER A 437 -4.94 17.39 9.79
C SER A 437 -4.51 18.75 9.25
N GLU A 438 -4.91 19.81 9.91
CA GLU A 438 -4.34 21.14 9.69
C GLU A 438 -2.85 21.17 10.12
N LEU A 439 -2.10 22.12 9.58
CA LEU A 439 -0.71 22.37 9.97
C LEU A 439 -0.68 22.84 11.44
N THR A 440 0.08 22.16 12.27
CA THR A 440 0.25 22.53 13.68
C THR A 440 1.16 23.77 13.84
N SER A 441 1.17 24.36 15.04
CA SER A 441 2.10 25.46 15.38
C SER A 441 3.59 25.08 15.34
N LEU A 442 3.88 23.77 15.25
CA LEU A 442 5.23 23.21 15.15
C LEU A 442 5.61 22.83 13.71
N GLY A 443 4.83 23.23 12.69
CA GLY A 443 5.10 22.86 11.30
C GLY A 443 4.71 21.42 10.93
N LEU A 444 4.09 20.66 11.86
CA LEU A 444 3.76 19.25 11.65
C LEU A 444 2.38 19.08 11.02
N VAL A 445 2.29 18.12 10.09
CA VAL A 445 1.02 17.62 9.51
C VAL A 445 0.85 16.16 9.86
N GLN A 446 -0.32 15.81 10.40
CA GLN A 446 -0.68 14.44 10.68
C GLN A 446 -1.57 13.89 9.56
N ILE A 447 -1.20 12.73 9.02
CA ILE A 447 -2.00 12.00 8.03
C ILE A 447 -2.36 10.63 8.60
N THR A 448 -3.61 10.22 8.38
CA THR A 448 -3.99 8.82 8.57
C THR A 448 -4.36 8.22 7.22
N ARG A 449 -3.68 7.15 6.82
CA ARG A 449 -3.94 6.43 5.56
C ARG A 449 -4.31 4.98 5.86
N LYS A 450 -5.45 4.51 5.35
CA LYS A 450 -5.86 3.12 5.55
C LYS A 450 -4.84 2.18 4.92
N ARG A 451 -4.27 1.26 5.72
CA ARG A 451 -3.41 0.18 5.19
C ARG A 451 -4.27 -0.79 4.39
N THR A 452 -3.97 -0.95 3.12
CA THR A 452 -4.63 -1.91 2.21
C THR A 452 -3.78 -3.14 1.93
N ARG A 453 -2.45 -2.97 1.97
CA ARG A 453 -1.43 -4.01 1.76
C ARG A 453 -0.24 -3.72 2.68
N GLU A 454 0.71 -4.65 2.76
CA GLU A 454 2.01 -4.41 3.41
C GLU A 454 2.82 -3.36 2.64
N SER A 455 3.70 -2.64 3.35
CA SER A 455 4.58 -1.67 2.71
C SER A 455 5.61 -2.37 1.82
N LEU A 456 6.09 -1.66 0.80
CA LEU A 456 7.09 -2.19 -0.13
C LEU A 456 8.34 -2.70 0.59
N GLU A 457 8.78 -1.99 1.64
CA GLU A 457 9.90 -2.39 2.49
C GLU A 457 9.64 -3.72 3.20
N HIS A 458 8.45 -3.93 3.78
CA HIS A 458 8.08 -5.19 4.44
C HIS A 458 8.03 -6.38 3.47
N VAL A 459 7.66 -6.13 2.21
CA VAL A 459 7.59 -7.18 1.18
C VAL A 459 8.97 -7.57 0.66
N LEU A 460 9.88 -6.58 0.51
CA LEU A 460 11.16 -6.76 -0.18
C LEU A 460 12.37 -6.86 0.76
N CYS A 461 12.27 -6.36 2.00
CA CYS A 461 13.39 -6.27 2.93
C CYS A 461 13.13 -7.08 4.20
N GLU A 462 14.21 -7.41 4.90
CA GLU A 462 14.20 -7.97 6.25
C GLU A 462 14.96 -7.06 7.21
N THR A 463 14.74 -7.24 8.51
CA THR A 463 15.46 -6.46 9.52
C THR A 463 16.96 -6.73 9.42
N CYS A 464 17.76 -5.65 9.41
CA CYS A 464 19.21 -5.76 9.34
C CYS A 464 19.76 -6.61 10.51
N PRO A 465 20.46 -7.72 10.27
CA PRO A 465 20.96 -8.60 11.33
C PRO A 465 22.06 -7.94 12.19
N THR A 466 22.74 -6.91 11.68
CA THR A 466 23.81 -6.22 12.41
C THR A 466 23.29 -5.26 13.47
N CYS A 467 22.28 -4.44 13.14
CA CYS A 467 21.75 -3.45 14.07
C CYS A 467 20.34 -3.79 14.61
N GLU A 468 19.76 -4.90 14.16
CA GLU A 468 18.42 -5.37 14.58
C GLU A 468 17.32 -4.27 14.45
N GLY A 469 17.46 -3.39 13.45
CA GLY A 469 16.54 -2.28 13.21
C GLY A 469 16.86 -1.01 13.98
N ARG A 470 17.94 -0.95 14.78
CA ARG A 470 18.33 0.26 15.53
C ARG A 470 18.81 1.42 14.62
N GLY A 471 19.31 1.11 13.42
CA GLY A 471 19.86 2.10 12.48
C GLY A 471 21.26 2.60 12.84
N SER A 472 21.84 2.15 13.96
CA SER A 472 23.20 2.47 14.41
C SER A 472 23.81 1.29 15.15
N ILE A 473 25.13 1.21 15.18
CA ILE A 473 25.92 0.26 15.95
C ILE A 473 26.88 1.03 16.85
N LYS A 474 27.33 0.40 17.93
CA LYS A 474 28.37 0.97 18.78
C LYS A 474 29.66 1.15 17.97
N THR A 475 30.40 2.22 18.24
CA THR A 475 31.73 2.41 17.65
C THR A 475 32.71 1.37 18.20
N ALA A 476 33.73 1.01 17.41
CA ALA A 476 34.77 0.10 17.86
C ALA A 476 35.42 0.59 19.17
N GLU A 477 35.60 1.90 19.32
CA GLU A 477 36.10 2.52 20.56
C GLU A 477 35.21 2.22 21.76
N SER A 478 33.89 2.37 21.62
CA SER A 478 32.94 2.06 22.71
C SER A 478 33.00 0.58 23.10
N VAL A 479 33.19 -0.30 22.12
CA VAL A 479 33.33 -1.75 22.37
C VAL A 479 34.66 -2.04 23.09
N CYS A 480 35.78 -1.39 22.71
CA CYS A 480 37.05 -1.53 23.41
C CYS A 480 36.90 -1.20 24.90
N PHE A 481 36.22 -0.09 25.23
CA PHE A 481 36.00 0.29 26.63
C PHE A 481 35.01 -0.65 27.36
N GLU A 482 34.10 -1.30 26.67
CA GLU A 482 33.27 -2.38 27.24
C GLU A 482 34.10 -3.61 27.56
N ILE A 483 34.98 -4.01 26.65
CA ILE A 483 35.93 -5.12 26.84
C ILE A 483 36.83 -4.84 28.05
N PHE A 484 37.37 -3.63 28.21
CA PHE A 484 38.19 -3.27 29.38
C PHE A 484 37.41 -3.41 30.70
N ARG A 485 36.15 -3.00 30.72
CA ARG A 485 35.28 -3.17 31.91
C ARG A 485 34.98 -4.64 32.20
N GLU A 486 34.79 -5.44 31.16
CA GLU A 486 34.55 -6.87 31.32
C GLU A 486 35.80 -7.59 31.81
N ILE A 487 36.99 -7.30 31.26
CA ILE A 487 38.28 -7.82 31.71
C ILE A 487 38.45 -7.53 33.20
N LEU A 488 38.20 -6.28 33.66
CA LEU A 488 38.30 -5.91 35.07
C LEU A 488 37.30 -6.66 35.94
N ARG A 489 36.13 -6.98 35.44
CA ARG A 489 35.09 -7.75 36.14
C ARG A 489 35.52 -9.20 36.32
N GLU A 490 35.96 -9.82 35.22
CA GLU A 490 36.42 -11.23 35.21
C GLU A 490 37.66 -11.41 36.10
N ALA A 491 38.65 -10.54 35.97
CA ALA A 491 39.88 -10.59 36.78
C ALA A 491 39.65 -10.41 38.30
N ARG A 492 38.54 -9.77 38.71
CA ARG A 492 38.17 -9.60 40.12
C ARG A 492 37.38 -10.80 40.69
N GLN A 493 36.67 -11.51 39.83
CA GLN A 493 35.79 -12.59 40.25
C GLN A 493 36.45 -13.96 40.20
N PHE A 494 37.40 -14.13 39.29
CA PHE A 494 38.01 -15.43 39.02
C PHE A 494 39.53 -15.31 38.96
N GLU A 495 40.21 -16.41 39.41
CA GLU A 495 41.65 -16.55 39.21
C GLU A 495 41.93 -17.16 37.83
N ALA A 496 42.74 -16.49 37.00
CA ALA A 496 43.10 -16.95 35.67
C ALA A 496 44.62 -16.73 35.43
N GLN A 497 45.23 -17.56 34.58
CA GLN A 497 46.62 -17.40 34.18
C GLN A 497 46.81 -16.44 32.99
N SER A 498 45.81 -16.35 32.12
CA SER A 498 45.72 -15.41 31.03
C SER A 498 44.28 -15.16 30.63
N LEU A 499 44.00 -14.03 29.96
CA LEU A 499 42.72 -13.70 29.39
C LEU A 499 42.79 -13.74 27.88
N LEU A 500 41.79 -14.30 27.21
CA LEU A 500 41.63 -14.26 25.77
C LEU A 500 40.40 -13.45 25.44
N VAL A 501 40.58 -12.37 24.70
CA VAL A 501 39.49 -11.55 24.14
C VAL A 501 39.29 -11.97 22.68
N VAL A 502 38.08 -12.42 22.38
CA VAL A 502 37.63 -12.74 21.02
C VAL A 502 36.70 -11.65 20.55
N SER A 503 36.96 -11.02 19.41
CA SER A 503 36.12 -9.94 18.86
C SER A 503 36.26 -9.83 17.36
N SER A 504 35.52 -8.87 16.74
CA SER A 504 35.63 -8.58 15.31
C SER A 504 37.00 -7.99 14.95
N GLN A 505 37.38 -8.13 13.68
CA GLN A 505 38.65 -7.61 13.17
C GLN A 505 38.87 -6.12 13.49
N GLU A 506 37.85 -5.29 13.28
CA GLU A 506 37.91 -3.84 13.46
C GLU A 506 38.18 -3.44 14.92
N VAL A 507 37.56 -4.15 15.87
CA VAL A 507 37.80 -3.95 17.31
C VAL A 507 39.21 -4.38 17.71
N VAL A 508 39.66 -5.56 17.23
CA VAL A 508 40.99 -6.07 17.54
C VAL A 508 42.10 -5.18 16.97
N ASP A 509 41.92 -4.70 15.73
CA ASP A 509 42.87 -3.75 15.12
C ASP A 509 42.99 -2.47 15.95
N ARG A 510 41.84 -1.91 16.38
CA ARG A 510 41.81 -0.72 17.23
C ARG A 510 42.47 -0.96 18.60
N LEU A 511 42.22 -2.12 19.22
CA LEU A 511 42.88 -2.49 20.47
C LEU A 511 44.41 -2.51 20.32
N HIS A 512 44.94 -3.06 19.19
CA HIS A 512 46.36 -3.13 18.97
C HIS A 512 47.00 -1.79 18.61
N ASP A 513 46.30 -0.95 17.87
CA ASP A 513 46.85 0.31 17.35
C ASP A 513 46.62 1.46 18.34
N GLU A 514 45.36 1.89 18.51
CA GLU A 514 45.01 3.10 19.26
C GLU A 514 45.00 2.88 20.78
N GLU A 515 44.56 1.71 21.23
CA GLU A 515 44.36 1.37 22.63
C GLU A 515 45.52 0.54 23.25
N SER A 516 46.62 0.37 22.52
CA SER A 516 47.75 -0.44 22.97
C SER A 516 48.34 -0.01 24.33
N THR A 517 48.38 1.29 24.60
CA THR A 517 48.82 1.86 25.90
C THR A 517 47.82 1.50 27.00
N SER A 518 46.53 1.65 26.75
CA SER A 518 45.44 1.32 27.69
C SER A 518 45.46 -0.16 28.07
N ILE A 519 45.79 -1.05 27.10
CA ILE A 519 45.95 -2.49 27.33
C ILE A 519 47.15 -2.77 28.23
N ALA A 520 48.30 -2.16 27.96
CA ALA A 520 49.49 -2.36 28.78
C ALA A 520 49.28 -1.90 30.24
N GLU A 521 48.64 -0.75 30.44
CA GLU A 521 48.24 -0.28 31.78
C GLU A 521 47.25 -1.23 32.47
N LEU A 522 46.33 -1.80 31.72
CA LEU A 522 45.36 -2.75 32.23
C LEU A 522 46.03 -4.09 32.63
N GLU A 523 46.94 -4.62 31.81
CA GLU A 523 47.72 -5.82 32.13
C GLU A 523 48.58 -5.61 33.40
N GLU A 524 49.23 -4.45 33.52
CA GLU A 524 49.99 -4.10 34.72
C GLU A 524 49.09 -4.01 35.98
N PHE A 525 47.88 -3.45 35.80
CA PHE A 525 46.93 -3.28 36.89
C PHE A 525 46.34 -4.59 37.42
N ILE A 526 45.99 -5.54 36.49
CA ILE A 526 45.40 -6.83 36.87
C ILE A 526 46.43 -7.92 37.13
N GLY A 527 47.67 -7.76 36.64
CA GLY A 527 48.77 -8.74 36.77
C GLY A 527 48.58 -9.98 35.89
N ILE A 528 47.67 -9.93 34.90
CA ILE A 528 47.32 -11.07 34.03
C ILE A 528 47.48 -10.67 32.57
N PRO A 529 48.19 -11.47 31.73
CA PRO A 529 48.36 -11.15 30.33
C PRO A 529 47.09 -11.30 29.53
N ILE A 530 46.81 -10.39 28.58
CA ILE A 530 45.65 -10.36 27.73
C ILE A 530 46.06 -10.74 26.30
N ARG A 531 45.35 -11.68 25.70
CA ARG A 531 45.51 -12.08 24.29
C ARG A 531 44.30 -11.72 23.48
N PHE A 532 44.49 -11.40 22.22
CA PHE A 532 43.40 -11.04 21.31
C PHE A 532 43.31 -12.07 20.19
N GLN A 533 42.09 -12.43 19.81
CA GLN A 533 41.79 -13.29 18.69
C GLN A 533 40.68 -12.70 17.88
N VAL A 534 40.82 -12.69 16.57
CA VAL A 534 39.78 -12.25 15.63
C VAL A 534 38.85 -13.39 15.34
N GLU A 535 37.53 -13.13 15.44
CA GLU A 535 36.48 -14.01 14.99
C GLU A 535 35.71 -13.32 13.84
N SER A 536 35.86 -13.84 12.63
CA SER A 536 35.29 -13.24 11.42
C SER A 536 33.76 -13.30 11.36
N ALA A 537 33.14 -14.19 12.15
CA ALA A 537 31.70 -14.30 12.24
C ALA A 537 31.07 -13.27 13.21
N TYR A 538 31.88 -12.59 14.02
CA TYR A 538 31.38 -11.62 14.99
C TYR A 538 31.05 -10.28 14.31
N THR A 539 29.91 -9.70 14.71
CA THR A 539 29.62 -8.31 14.41
C THR A 539 30.49 -7.39 15.28
N GLN A 540 30.60 -6.11 14.93
CA GLN A 540 31.42 -5.14 15.66
C GLN A 540 31.08 -5.05 17.16
N GLU A 541 29.85 -5.33 17.56
CA GLU A 541 29.39 -5.25 18.94
C GLU A 541 29.58 -6.57 19.73
N GLN A 542 29.97 -7.65 19.06
CA GLN A 542 30.14 -8.95 19.69
C GLN A 542 31.59 -9.15 20.17
N TYR A 543 31.72 -9.57 21.39
CA TYR A 543 32.99 -9.97 21.98
C TYR A 543 32.77 -11.01 23.10
N ASP A 544 33.80 -11.80 23.34
CA ASP A 544 33.89 -12.70 24.48
C ASP A 544 35.21 -12.48 25.22
N VAL A 545 35.17 -12.57 26.54
CA VAL A 545 36.36 -12.59 27.41
C VAL A 545 36.44 -13.96 28.06
N VAL A 546 37.47 -14.72 27.69
CA VAL A 546 37.66 -16.12 28.11
C VAL A 546 38.82 -16.19 29.08
N LEU A 547 38.61 -16.84 30.22
CA LEU A 547 39.62 -17.16 31.22
C LEU A 547 40.44 -18.41 30.77
N LEU A 548 41.77 -18.31 30.74
CA LEU A 548 42.66 -19.39 30.34
C LEU A 548 43.59 -19.78 31.48
#